data_92094069c16b571906c5fcaea3001fae
#
_entry.id   92094069c16b571906c5fcaea3001fae
#
_cell.length_a   1.000
_cell.length_b   1.000
_cell.length_c   1.000
_cell.angle_alpha   90.00
_cell.angle_beta   90.00
_cell.angle_gamma   90.00
#
_symmetry.space_group_name_H-M   'P 1'
#
loop_
_entity.id
_entity.type
_entity.pdbx_description
1 polymer ?
#
loop_
_entity_poly.entity_id
_entity_poly.type
_entity_poly.pdbx_seq_one_letter_code
_entity_poly.pdbx_strand_id
1 'polypeptide(L)' 'MIRKLPSGEYRLYSRKTDPKTGKRRNLGTFKTREAAEKHEREVQGFKHRG' A
#
# COMPACT_ATOMS: atom_id res chain seq x y z
N MET A 1 -3.12 -1.52 2.49
CA MET A 1 -2.90 -1.28 3.92
C MET A 1 -1.86 -0.19 4.10
N ILE A 2 -2.19 0.81 4.86
CA ILE A 2 -1.33 1.99 5.05
C ILE A 2 -0.74 1.98 6.45
N ARG A 3 0.57 2.20 6.55
CA ARG A 3 1.27 2.23 7.81
C ARG A 3 2.03 3.54 7.97
N LYS A 4 1.89 4.19 9.12
CA LYS A 4 2.61 5.41 9.41
C LYS A 4 4.03 5.07 9.87
N LEU A 5 5.00 5.73 9.26
CA LEU A 5 6.41 5.55 9.60
C LEU A 5 6.85 6.55 10.66
N PRO A 6 7.91 6.25 11.41
CA PRO A 6 8.42 7.17 12.43
C PRO A 6 8.85 8.52 11.86
N SER A 7 9.23 8.57 10.59
CA SER A 7 9.64 9.81 9.93
C SER A 7 8.46 10.71 9.58
N GLY A 8 7.22 10.23 9.75
CA GLY A 8 6.02 10.98 9.39
C GLY A 8 5.49 10.65 8.01
N GLU A 9 6.14 9.73 7.32
CA GLU A 9 5.68 9.28 6.02
C GLU A 9 4.72 8.10 6.16
N TYR A 10 4.03 7.76 5.08
CA TYR A 10 3.08 6.66 5.06
C TYR A 10 3.51 5.65 4.01
N ARG A 11 3.56 4.39 4.37
CA ARG A 11 3.92 3.32 3.45
C ARG A 11 2.71 2.47 3.14
N LEU A 12 2.51 2.21 1.84
CA LEU A 12 1.41 1.40 1.37
C LEU A 12 1.87 -0.04 1.15
N TYR A 13 1.16 -0.98 1.76
CA TYR A 13 1.44 -2.42 1.61
C TYR A 13 0.29 -3.12 0.94
N SER A 14 0.61 -4.19 0.21
CA SER A 14 -0.39 -5.05 -0.39
C SER A 14 -1.20 -5.77 0.69
N ARG A 15 -2.45 -6.10 0.36
CA ARG A 15 -3.29 -6.89 1.25
C ARG A 15 -2.84 -8.33 1.33
N LYS A 16 -2.29 -8.84 0.22
CA LYS A 16 -1.85 -10.23 0.16
C LYS A 16 -0.41 -10.35 0.62
N THR A 17 -0.17 -11.40 1.39
CA THR A 17 1.18 -11.72 1.84
C THR A 17 1.89 -12.53 0.76
N ASP A 18 3.15 -12.22 0.53
CA ASP A 18 3.97 -12.98 -0.42
C ASP A 18 4.20 -14.38 0.15
N PRO A 19 3.80 -15.44 -0.58
CA PRO A 19 3.97 -16.80 -0.08
C PRO A 19 5.43 -17.22 0.05
N LYS A 20 6.33 -16.55 -0.66
CA LYS A 20 7.75 -16.89 -0.59
C LYS A 20 8.46 -16.31 0.62
N THR A 21 8.11 -15.09 0.99
CA THR A 21 8.76 -14.37 2.08
C THR A 21 7.90 -14.25 3.32
N GLY A 22 6.60 -14.46 3.18
CA GLY A 22 5.64 -14.28 4.25
C GLY A 22 5.39 -12.83 4.62
N LYS A 23 5.89 -11.91 3.81
CA LYS A 23 5.75 -10.46 4.04
C LYS A 23 4.87 -9.82 2.98
N ARG A 24 4.23 -8.72 3.35
CA ARG A 24 3.41 -7.96 2.42
C ARG A 24 4.28 -7.16 1.48
N ARG A 25 3.85 -7.10 0.22
CA ARG A 25 4.58 -6.36 -0.79
C ARG A 25 4.46 -4.85 -0.57
N ASN A 26 5.59 -4.14 -0.65
CA ASN A 26 5.61 -2.70 -0.54
C ASN A 26 5.18 -2.08 -1.87
N LEU A 27 4.08 -1.33 -1.86
CA LEU A 27 3.55 -0.69 -3.06
C LEU A 27 4.05 0.74 -3.24
N GLY A 28 4.62 1.33 -2.20
CA GLY A 28 5.18 2.67 -2.30
C GLY A 28 5.17 3.40 -0.97
N THR A 29 5.89 4.52 -0.93
CA THR A 29 5.96 5.38 0.24
C THR A 29 5.46 6.77 -0.15
N PHE A 30 4.60 7.36 0.69
CA PHE A 30 3.97 8.64 0.41
C PHE A 30 4.18 9.60 1.57
N LYS A 31 4.22 10.90 1.29
CA LYS A 31 4.39 11.92 2.31
C LYS A 31 3.12 12.17 3.11
N THR A 32 1.96 11.87 2.53
CA THR A 32 0.68 12.09 3.18
C THR A 32 -0.18 10.85 3.10
N ARG A 33 -1.08 10.72 4.08
CA ARG A 33 -2.01 9.60 4.11
C ARG A 33 -2.97 9.65 2.93
N GLU A 34 -3.38 10.85 2.54
CA GLU A 34 -4.29 11.01 1.40
C GLU A 34 -3.69 10.46 0.12
N ALA A 35 -2.40 10.73 -0.11
CA ALA A 35 -1.71 10.21 -1.28
C ALA A 35 -1.67 8.68 -1.26
N ALA A 36 -1.40 8.10 -0.10
CA ALA A 36 -1.37 6.65 0.05
C ALA A 36 -2.76 6.03 -0.18
N GLU A 37 -3.80 6.65 0.37
CA GLU A 37 -5.17 6.16 0.19
C GLU A 37 -5.60 6.25 -1.27
N LYS A 38 -5.25 7.34 -1.94
CA LYS A 38 -5.56 7.51 -3.35
C LYS A 38 -4.91 6.42 -4.18
N HIS A 39 -3.65 6.14 -3.92
CA HIS A 39 -2.93 5.10 -4.65
C HIS A 39 -3.53 3.71 -4.38
N GLU A 40 -3.88 3.44 -3.14
CA GLU A 40 -4.51 2.17 -2.78
C GLU A 40 -5.83 1.98 -3.51
N ARG A 41 -6.62 3.04 -3.60
CA ARG A 41 -7.90 3.00 -4.31
C ARG A 41 -7.70 2.72 -5.80
N GLU A 42 -6.69 3.32 -6.41
CA GLU A 42 -6.39 3.07 -7.81
C GLU A 42 -5.98 1.63 -8.06
N VAL A 43 -5.14 1.09 -7.20
CA VAL A 43 -4.70 -0.31 -7.31
C VAL A 43 -5.90 -1.25 -7.17
N GLN A 44 -6.77 -1.00 -6.21
CA GLN A 44 -7.96 -1.81 -6.02
C GLN A 44 -8.92 -1.70 -7.21
N GLY A 45 -9.02 -0.52 -7.77
CA GLY A 45 -9.85 -0.30 -8.95
C GLY A 45 -9.42 -1.16 -10.13
N PHE A 46 -8.13 -1.29 -10.34
CA PHE A 46 -7.60 -2.12 -11.40
C PHE A 46 -7.91 -3.60 -11.18
N LYS A 47 -7.86 -4.05 -9.96
CA LYS A 47 -8.15 -5.45 -9.64
C LYS A 47 -9.61 -5.79 -9.83
N HIS A 48 -10.50 -4.85 -9.57
CA HIS A 48 -11.94 -5.09 -9.69
C HIS A 48 -12.41 -5.15 -11.13
N ARG A 49 -11.61 -4.69 -12.05
CA ARG A 49 -11.97 -4.70 -13.46
C ARG A 49 -11.71 -6.04 -14.15
N GLY A 50 -10.85 -6.83 -13.60
CA GLY A 50 -10.47 -8.11 -14.20
C GLY A 50 -11.48 -9.21 -14.08
#